data_a9b53dad01639eefdcbd4dfc2fc6458a
#
_entry.id   a9b53dad01639eefdcbd4dfc2fc6458a
#
_cell.length_a   1.000
_cell.length_b   1.000
_cell.length_c   1.000
_cell.angle_alpha   90.00
_cell.angle_beta   90.00
_cell.angle_gamma   90.00
#
_symmetry.space_group_name_H-M   'P 1'
#
loop_
_entity.id
_entity.type
_entity.pdbx_description
1 polymer ?
#
loop_
_entity_poly.entity_id
_entity_poly.type
_entity_poly.pdbx_seq_one_letter_code
_entity_poly.pdbx_strand_id
1 'polypeptide(L)'
;MRNNALTIYLAGKMQGLTYEEMTKWRNMFRDNLEDCSDATNSKINVISPCDYFNFEEKRQQNEKEVMNFDISLVRSSDIVIVNTTELNSSVGSIIEIYEAYKNDIPVIAYDEKGLYRILHPWIKCCITRTDSCVKDICEYIKDFYMQ
;
A
#
# COMPACT_ATOMS: atom_id res chain seq x y z
N MET A 1 -17.13 -15.51 -7.11
CA MET A 1 -16.72 -14.57 -8.17
C MET A 1 -16.87 -13.15 -7.67
N ARG A 2 -15.82 -12.35 -7.74
CA ARG A 2 -15.87 -10.94 -7.34
C ARG A 2 -16.53 -10.14 -8.45
N ASN A 3 -17.62 -9.46 -8.15
CA ASN A 3 -18.27 -8.54 -9.09
C ASN A 3 -17.66 -7.14 -9.03
N ASN A 4 -16.91 -6.84 -7.95
CA ASN A 4 -16.26 -5.57 -7.73
C ASN A 4 -14.77 -5.65 -7.99
N ALA A 5 -14.14 -4.50 -8.26
CA ALA A 5 -12.71 -4.41 -8.43
C ALA A 5 -11.98 -4.82 -7.15
N LEU A 6 -10.87 -5.55 -7.29
CA LEU A 6 -9.94 -5.80 -6.18
C LEU A 6 -9.21 -4.49 -5.87
N THR A 7 -9.35 -4.01 -4.66
CA THR A 7 -8.77 -2.74 -4.25
C THR A 7 -7.50 -2.95 -3.43
N ILE A 8 -6.41 -2.35 -3.87
CA ILE A 8 -5.08 -2.47 -3.25
C ILE A 8 -4.57 -1.08 -2.88
N TYR A 9 -4.23 -0.89 -1.61
CA TYR A 9 -3.70 0.37 -1.08
C TYR A 9 -2.19 0.27 -0.93
N LEU A 10 -1.48 1.30 -1.39
CA LEU A 10 -0.02 1.35 -1.35
C LEU A 10 0.45 2.29 -0.23
N ALA A 11 0.80 1.71 0.92
CA ALA A 11 1.27 2.43 2.10
C ALA A 11 2.80 2.58 2.09
N GLY A 12 3.30 3.72 2.52
CA GLY A 12 4.74 3.96 2.61
C GLY A 12 5.02 5.39 3.01
N LYS A 13 6.26 5.63 3.43
CA LYS A 13 6.69 6.96 3.85
C LYS A 13 6.47 8.00 2.74
N MET A 14 5.96 9.15 3.12
CA MET A 14 5.78 10.30 2.23
C MET A 14 6.48 11.54 2.76
N GLN A 15 6.40 11.79 4.07
CA GLN A 15 6.97 12.99 4.68
C GLN A 15 8.49 13.05 4.49
N GLY A 16 8.97 14.19 4.01
CA GLY A 16 10.41 14.42 3.81
C GLY A 16 10.97 13.81 2.52
N LEU A 17 10.13 13.17 1.70
CA LEU A 17 10.56 12.61 0.41
C LEU A 17 10.16 13.53 -0.74
N THR A 18 10.88 13.44 -1.86
CA THR A 18 10.49 14.09 -3.10
C THR A 18 9.27 13.37 -3.70
N TYR A 19 8.55 14.03 -4.59
CA TYR A 19 7.42 13.41 -5.28
C TYR A 19 7.86 12.15 -6.05
N GLU A 20 9.02 12.21 -6.69
CA GLU A 20 9.58 11.05 -7.41
C GLU A 20 9.87 9.88 -6.46
N GLU A 21 10.48 10.14 -5.30
CA GLU A 21 10.76 9.10 -4.32
C GLU A 21 9.48 8.45 -3.78
N MET A 22 8.42 9.25 -3.58
CA MET A 22 7.12 8.75 -3.13
C MET A 22 6.41 7.90 -4.18
N THR A 23 6.54 8.25 -5.45
CA THR A 23 5.71 7.66 -6.51
C THR A 23 6.38 6.56 -7.31
N LYS A 24 7.71 6.52 -7.36
CA LYS A 24 8.43 5.57 -8.20
C LYS A 24 8.04 4.11 -7.92
N TRP A 25 8.18 3.69 -6.68
CA TRP A 25 7.85 2.30 -6.31
C TRP A 25 6.34 2.04 -6.42
N ARG A 26 5.52 3.03 -6.10
CA ARG A 26 4.06 2.91 -6.23
C ARG A 26 3.63 2.75 -7.68
N ASN A 27 4.26 3.47 -8.59
CA ASN A 27 3.98 3.34 -10.02
C ASN A 27 4.43 1.98 -10.56
N MET A 28 5.54 1.43 -10.05
CA MET A 28 5.98 0.09 -10.42
C MET A 28 4.92 -0.96 -10.06
N PHE A 29 4.33 -0.86 -8.87
CA PHE A 29 3.25 -1.75 -8.46
C PHE A 29 2.00 -1.55 -9.31
N ARG A 30 1.62 -0.29 -9.54
CA ARG A 30 0.44 0.02 -10.35
C ARG A 30 0.57 -0.60 -11.74
N ASP A 31 1.68 -0.39 -12.41
CA ASP A 31 1.90 -0.90 -13.77
C ASP A 31 1.87 -2.43 -13.79
N ASN A 32 2.55 -3.06 -12.85
CA ASN A 32 2.62 -4.52 -12.77
C ASN A 32 1.26 -5.15 -12.44
N LEU A 33 0.52 -4.55 -11.50
CA LEU A 33 -0.81 -5.02 -11.13
C LEU A 33 -1.81 -4.83 -12.26
N GLU A 34 -1.70 -3.75 -13.04
CA GLU A 34 -2.53 -3.54 -14.23
C GLU A 34 -2.25 -4.61 -15.29
N ASP A 35 -0.98 -4.98 -15.50
CA ASP A 35 -0.62 -6.07 -16.40
C ASP A 35 -1.24 -7.40 -15.94
N CYS A 36 -1.20 -7.67 -14.63
CA CYS A 36 -1.84 -8.87 -14.07
C CYS A 36 -3.36 -8.84 -14.23
N SER A 37 -3.96 -7.68 -14.07
CA SER A 37 -5.40 -7.46 -14.28
C SER A 37 -5.78 -7.78 -15.72
N ASP A 38 -5.01 -7.28 -16.69
CA ASP A 38 -5.25 -7.54 -18.11
C ASP A 38 -5.11 -9.03 -18.43
N ALA A 39 -4.08 -9.69 -17.88
CA ALA A 39 -3.81 -11.10 -18.12
C ALA A 39 -4.89 -12.03 -17.56
N THR A 40 -5.55 -11.63 -16.47
CA THR A 40 -6.57 -12.43 -15.79
C THR A 40 -8.00 -11.98 -16.09
N ASN A 41 -8.16 -10.87 -16.80
CA ASN A 41 -9.44 -10.21 -17.03
C ASN A 41 -10.18 -9.88 -15.72
N SER A 42 -9.43 -9.61 -14.66
CA SER A 42 -9.96 -9.21 -13.35
C SER A 42 -9.90 -7.70 -13.21
N LYS A 43 -10.94 -7.10 -12.63
CA LYS A 43 -10.93 -5.66 -12.36
C LYS A 43 -10.07 -5.35 -11.14
N ILE A 44 -9.29 -4.28 -11.20
CA ILE A 44 -8.41 -3.86 -10.12
C ILE A 44 -8.49 -2.35 -9.93
N ASN A 45 -8.35 -1.94 -8.68
CA ASN A 45 -8.26 -0.53 -8.29
C ASN A 45 -7.04 -0.36 -7.38
N VAL A 46 -6.01 0.30 -7.89
CA VAL A 46 -4.78 0.56 -7.13
C VAL A 46 -4.83 1.97 -6.57
N ILE A 47 -4.82 2.08 -5.25
CA ILE A 47 -4.88 3.37 -4.55
C ILE A 47 -3.49 3.78 -4.10
N SER A 48 -3.00 4.90 -4.64
CA SER A 48 -1.79 5.56 -4.18
C SER A 48 -2.20 6.84 -3.45
N PRO A 49 -1.85 7.01 -2.17
CA PRO A 49 -2.15 8.27 -1.46
C PRO A 49 -1.60 9.50 -2.17
N CYS A 50 -0.53 9.33 -2.93
CA CYS A 50 0.08 10.43 -3.69
C CYS A 50 -0.85 11.02 -4.75
N ASP A 51 -1.85 10.27 -5.22
CA ASP A 51 -2.82 10.74 -6.21
C ASP A 51 -3.73 11.83 -5.65
N TYR A 52 -3.90 11.86 -4.33
CA TYR A 52 -4.80 12.78 -3.64
C TYR A 52 -4.06 13.95 -2.99
N PHE A 53 -2.73 13.96 -3.07
CA PHE A 53 -1.92 14.99 -2.44
C PHE A 53 -1.48 16.02 -3.48
N ASN A 54 -2.04 17.24 -3.37
CA ASN A 54 -1.67 18.35 -4.24
C ASN A 54 -0.84 19.36 -3.44
N PHE A 55 0.43 19.51 -3.79
CA PHE A 55 1.35 20.42 -3.13
C PHE A 55 1.03 21.89 -3.41
N GLU A 56 0.38 22.20 -4.53
CA GLU A 56 0.10 23.57 -4.97
C GLU A 56 -1.23 24.08 -4.41
N GLU A 57 -2.24 23.21 -4.34
CA GLU A 57 -3.56 23.55 -3.80
C GLU A 57 -3.98 22.58 -2.72
N LYS A 58 -3.74 22.94 -1.47
CA LYS A 58 -4.20 22.13 -0.35
C LYS A 58 -5.70 22.30 -0.16
N ARG A 59 -6.46 21.28 -0.57
CA ARG A 59 -7.92 21.26 -0.41
C ARG A 59 -8.34 20.79 0.96
N GLN A 60 -7.52 19.97 1.62
CA GLN A 60 -7.75 19.54 2.99
C GLN A 60 -7.20 20.58 3.95
N GLN A 61 -7.98 20.92 4.98
CA GLN A 61 -7.69 22.05 5.87
C GLN A 61 -6.67 21.71 6.95
N ASN A 62 -6.57 20.43 7.34
CA ASN A 62 -5.68 20.02 8.43
C ASN A 62 -5.32 18.55 8.33
N GLU A 63 -4.36 18.13 9.14
CA GLU A 63 -3.86 16.77 9.16
C GLU A 63 -4.93 15.73 9.56
N LYS A 64 -5.91 16.14 10.39
CA LYS A 64 -7.00 15.26 10.78
C LYS A 64 -7.85 14.85 9.58
N GLU A 65 -8.11 15.76 8.67
CA GLU A 65 -8.83 15.44 7.42
C GLU A 65 -8.04 14.49 6.55
N VAL A 66 -6.71 14.70 6.42
CA VAL A 66 -5.83 13.83 5.64
C VAL A 66 -5.84 12.42 6.23
N MET A 67 -5.63 12.30 7.54
CA MET A 67 -5.63 11.03 8.23
C MET A 67 -6.95 10.29 8.07
N ASN A 68 -8.07 10.97 8.32
CA ASN A 68 -9.40 10.37 8.20
C ASN A 68 -9.66 9.84 6.79
N PHE A 69 -9.25 10.60 5.77
CA PHE A 69 -9.42 10.20 4.38
C PHE A 69 -8.58 8.95 4.06
N ASP A 70 -7.29 8.98 4.38
CA ASP A 70 -6.39 7.86 4.10
C ASP A 70 -6.82 6.58 4.83
N ILE A 71 -7.22 6.70 6.09
CA ILE A 71 -7.71 5.56 6.87
C ILE A 71 -9.00 5.00 6.27
N SER A 72 -9.88 5.84 5.75
CA SER A 72 -11.10 5.36 5.09
C SER A 72 -10.78 4.57 3.82
N LEU A 73 -9.74 4.99 3.08
CA LEU A 73 -9.27 4.25 1.91
C LEU A 73 -8.69 2.89 2.29
N VAL A 74 -7.93 2.83 3.38
CA VAL A 74 -7.40 1.55 3.89
C VAL A 74 -8.55 0.60 4.24
N ARG A 75 -9.55 1.08 4.96
CA ARG A 75 -10.71 0.25 5.37
C ARG A 75 -11.48 -0.32 4.19
N SER A 76 -11.51 0.39 3.08
CA SER A 76 -12.21 -0.06 1.88
C SER A 76 -11.35 -0.93 0.97
N SER A 77 -10.09 -1.16 1.33
CA SER A 77 -9.15 -1.95 0.54
C SER A 77 -9.26 -3.44 0.86
N ASP A 78 -8.93 -4.26 -0.12
CA ASP A 78 -8.85 -5.72 0.04
C ASP A 78 -7.46 -6.17 0.47
N ILE A 79 -6.43 -5.44 0.07
CA ILE A 79 -5.02 -5.72 0.37
C ILE A 79 -4.31 -4.39 0.59
N VAL A 80 -3.36 -4.36 1.52
CA VAL A 80 -2.43 -3.24 1.69
C VAL A 80 -1.03 -3.75 1.37
N ILE A 81 -0.31 -3.03 0.52
CA ILE A 81 1.11 -3.25 0.29
C ILE A 81 1.85 -2.12 0.99
N VAL A 82 2.79 -2.46 1.86
CA VAL A 82 3.58 -1.47 2.60
C VAL A 82 5.06 -1.58 2.23
N ASN A 83 5.68 -0.42 1.95
CA ASN A 83 7.12 -0.35 1.71
C ASN A 83 7.84 -0.27 3.06
N THR A 84 8.80 -1.17 3.31
CA THR A 84 9.53 -1.24 4.57
C THR A 84 10.57 -0.14 4.74
N THR A 85 10.91 0.59 3.67
CA THR A 85 11.90 1.67 3.74
C THR A 85 11.45 2.73 4.74
N GLU A 86 12.27 2.93 5.78
CA GLU A 86 12.02 3.87 6.89
C GLU A 86 10.69 3.68 7.60
N LEU A 87 10.15 2.47 7.57
CA LEU A 87 8.83 2.17 8.15
C LEU A 87 8.80 2.39 9.66
N ASN A 88 9.89 2.06 10.39
CA ASN A 88 9.96 2.28 11.84
C ASN A 88 9.71 3.74 12.25
N SER A 89 10.03 4.70 11.39
CA SER A 89 9.85 6.12 11.64
C SER A 89 8.67 6.74 10.89
N SER A 90 7.92 5.94 10.15
CA SER A 90 6.80 6.44 9.34
C SER A 90 5.48 6.23 10.08
N VAL A 91 5.12 7.20 10.92
CA VAL A 91 3.95 7.12 11.79
C VAL A 91 2.66 6.87 11.00
N GLY A 92 2.46 7.60 9.91
CA GLY A 92 1.27 7.44 9.07
C GLY A 92 1.15 6.03 8.50
N SER A 93 2.25 5.49 7.97
CA SER A 93 2.26 4.13 7.43
C SER A 93 2.00 3.08 8.51
N ILE A 94 2.53 3.28 9.71
CA ILE A 94 2.30 2.38 10.85
C ILE A 94 0.82 2.36 11.22
N ILE A 95 0.19 3.52 11.28
CA ILE A 95 -1.24 3.63 11.60
C ILE A 95 -2.07 2.96 10.51
N GLU A 96 -1.71 3.16 9.25
CA GLU A 96 -2.41 2.54 8.12
C GLU A 96 -2.36 1.01 8.17
N ILE A 97 -1.18 0.43 8.40
CA ILE A 97 -1.08 -1.04 8.47
C ILE A 97 -1.74 -1.61 9.72
N TYR A 98 -1.76 -0.88 10.84
CA TYR A 98 -2.50 -1.30 12.03
C TYR A 98 -4.00 -1.30 11.76
N GLU A 99 -4.50 -0.28 11.06
CA GLU A 99 -5.91 -0.24 10.66
C GLU A 99 -6.28 -1.42 9.77
N ALA A 100 -5.43 -1.77 8.82
CA ALA A 100 -5.63 -2.96 7.99
C ALA A 100 -5.65 -4.23 8.84
N TYR A 101 -4.70 -4.37 9.74
CA TYR A 101 -4.61 -5.53 10.65
C TYR A 101 -5.89 -5.68 11.48
N LYS A 102 -6.40 -4.57 12.06
CA LYS A 102 -7.63 -4.60 12.87
C LYS A 102 -8.86 -5.06 12.07
N ASN A 103 -8.86 -4.79 10.78
CA ASN A 103 -9.99 -5.10 9.90
C ASN A 103 -9.78 -6.37 9.08
N ASP A 104 -8.83 -7.20 9.48
CA ASP A 104 -8.51 -8.48 8.83
C ASP A 104 -8.13 -8.32 7.35
N ILE A 105 -7.55 -7.18 7.00
CA ILE A 105 -7.06 -6.91 5.65
C ILE A 105 -5.59 -7.34 5.59
N PRO A 106 -5.20 -8.26 4.68
CA PRO A 106 -3.82 -8.70 4.59
C PRO A 106 -2.88 -7.55 4.22
N VAL A 107 -1.72 -7.53 4.88
CA VAL A 107 -0.66 -6.56 4.63
C VAL A 107 0.54 -7.29 4.07
N ILE A 108 0.94 -6.95 2.86
CA ILE A 108 2.12 -7.52 2.19
C ILE A 108 3.22 -6.47 2.26
N ALA A 109 4.36 -6.84 2.84
CA ALA A 109 5.50 -5.95 2.94
C ALA A 109 6.39 -6.08 1.71
N TYR A 110 6.62 -4.95 1.05
CA TYR A 110 7.62 -4.83 -0.01
C TYR A 110 8.94 -4.47 0.63
N ASP A 111 9.83 -5.43 0.71
CA ASP A 111 11.10 -5.34 1.44
C ASP A 111 12.30 -5.43 0.50
N GLU A 112 12.43 -4.45 -0.38
CA GLU A 112 13.51 -4.39 -1.37
C GLU A 112 14.89 -4.45 -0.73
N LYS A 113 15.06 -3.77 0.41
CA LYS A 113 16.37 -3.59 1.05
C LYS A 113 16.67 -4.58 2.17
N GLY A 114 15.79 -5.54 2.42
CA GLY A 114 15.99 -6.53 3.49
C GLY A 114 15.88 -5.94 4.89
N LEU A 115 14.99 -4.98 5.10
CA LEU A 115 14.83 -4.26 6.37
C LEU A 115 13.81 -4.89 7.32
N TYR A 116 13.10 -5.93 6.86
CA TYR A 116 12.04 -6.55 7.66
C TYR A 116 12.54 -6.99 9.05
N ARG A 117 13.74 -7.57 9.11
CA ARG A 117 14.31 -8.09 10.38
C ARG A 117 14.49 -7.02 11.45
N ILE A 118 14.69 -5.74 11.06
CA ILE A 118 14.91 -4.64 11.99
C ILE A 118 13.65 -3.83 12.29
N LEU A 119 12.51 -4.23 11.73
CA LEU A 119 11.24 -3.59 12.02
C LEU A 119 10.85 -3.83 13.48
N HIS A 120 10.18 -2.85 14.07
CA HIS A 120 9.63 -3.00 15.41
C HIS A 120 8.73 -4.25 15.46
N PRO A 121 8.80 -5.05 16.54
CA PRO A 121 8.03 -6.29 16.62
C PRO A 121 6.52 -6.14 16.40
N TRP A 122 5.95 -5.03 16.85
CA TRP A 122 4.51 -4.78 16.65
C TRP A 122 4.18 -4.47 15.19
N ILE A 123 5.10 -3.82 14.48
CA ILE A 123 4.95 -3.61 13.04
C ILE A 123 4.93 -4.97 12.33
N LYS A 124 5.85 -5.86 12.70
CA LYS A 124 5.89 -7.22 12.13
C LYS A 124 4.58 -7.97 12.36
N CYS A 125 3.95 -7.78 13.51
CA CYS A 125 2.67 -8.44 13.83
C CYS A 125 1.54 -8.02 12.90
N CYS A 126 1.65 -6.84 12.27
CA CYS A 126 0.65 -6.36 11.32
C CYS A 126 0.87 -6.86 9.90
N ILE A 127 2.00 -7.51 9.63
CA ILE A 127 2.40 -7.93 8.28
C ILE A 127 2.09 -9.41 8.10
N THR A 128 1.36 -9.73 7.03
CA THR A 128 0.95 -11.09 6.70
C THR A 128 2.03 -11.82 5.91
N ARG A 129 2.71 -11.12 5.01
CA ARG A 129 3.68 -11.70 4.09
C ARG A 129 4.73 -10.66 3.71
N THR A 130 5.95 -11.12 3.47
CA THR A 130 7.08 -10.27 3.07
C THR A 130 7.71 -10.82 1.80
N ASP A 131 7.99 -9.94 0.84
CA ASP A 131 8.71 -10.27 -0.38
C ASP A 131 9.59 -9.09 -0.79
N SER A 132 10.68 -9.37 -1.50
CA SER A 132 11.66 -8.36 -1.88
C SER A 132 11.47 -7.79 -3.29
N CYS A 133 10.56 -8.33 -4.08
CA CYS A 133 10.44 -8.05 -5.50
C CYS A 133 9.00 -7.70 -5.86
N VAL A 134 8.83 -6.61 -6.61
CA VAL A 134 7.50 -6.16 -7.08
C VAL A 134 6.80 -7.27 -7.85
N LYS A 135 7.53 -7.91 -8.77
CA LYS A 135 6.98 -8.97 -9.61
C LYS A 135 6.42 -10.12 -8.78
N ASP A 136 7.17 -10.57 -7.76
CA ASP A 136 6.76 -11.71 -6.94
C ASP A 136 5.51 -11.38 -6.12
N ILE A 137 5.41 -10.18 -5.59
CA ILE A 137 4.22 -9.73 -4.86
C ILE A 137 3.02 -9.69 -5.79
N CYS A 138 3.19 -9.13 -6.99
CA CYS A 138 2.09 -9.03 -7.95
C CYS A 138 1.63 -10.40 -8.45
N GLU A 139 2.55 -11.33 -8.67
CA GLU A 139 2.19 -12.70 -9.04
C GLU A 139 1.45 -13.42 -7.93
N TYR A 140 1.88 -13.22 -6.68
CA TYR A 140 1.17 -13.77 -5.53
C TYR A 140 -0.27 -13.24 -5.46
N ILE A 141 -0.46 -11.95 -5.63
CA ILE A 141 -1.79 -11.33 -5.64
C ILE A 141 -2.62 -11.88 -6.80
N LYS A 142 -2.01 -12.00 -7.97
CA LYS A 142 -2.69 -12.56 -9.14
C LYS A 142 -3.18 -13.98 -8.87
N ASP A 143 -2.32 -14.82 -8.32
CA ASP A 143 -2.63 -16.25 -8.14
C ASP A 143 -3.70 -16.50 -7.08
N PHE A 144 -3.75 -15.69 -6.03
CA PHE A 144 -4.63 -15.93 -4.89
C PHE A 144 -5.82 -14.96 -4.77
N TYR A 145 -5.75 -13.81 -5.41
CA TYR A 145 -6.78 -12.77 -5.26
C TYR A 145 -7.44 -12.33 -6.57
N MET A 146 -6.81 -12.59 -7.71
CA MET A 146 -7.37 -12.27 -9.03
C MET A 146 -7.91 -13.52 -9.70
N GLN A 147 -9.21 -13.68 -9.64
CA GLN A 147 -9.86 -14.84 -10.25
C GLN A 147 -11.04 -14.40 -11.12
#